data_cc8411fd6d7550d90f831ecb6c8cf797
#
_entry.id   cc8411fd6d7550d90f831ecb6c8cf797
#
_cell.length_a   1.000
_cell.length_b   1.000
_cell.length_c   1.000
_cell.angle_alpha   90.00
_cell.angle_beta   90.00
_cell.angle_gamma   90.00
#
_symmetry.space_group_name_H-M   'P 1'
#
loop_
_entity.id
_entity.type
_entity.pdbx_description
1 polymer ?
#
loop_
_entity_poly.entity_id
_entity_poly.type
_entity_poly.pdbx_seq_one_letter_code
_entity_poly.pdbx_strand_id
1 'polypeptide(L)'
;MQVQEQVIAFLSANSKALRFLFLFGLIFGVCYFLIGLAPGVRLGIVQPLTAFLASAVTAIINLFGARAWTEGTIVRSSSYSINIAMGCDGIEASSLFLACVLAFPTSWRAKLTGLGIGIPLIQVINLARLVALYYAGVYLPSVVEGLHVYVAQTIVILLSTGLFIFWLERFATEYRRA
;
A
#
# COMPACT_ATOMS: atom_id res chain seq x y z
N MET A 1 -27.90 -3.43 34.75
CA MET A 1 -28.86 -2.80 33.81
C MET A 1 -28.29 -1.54 33.17
N GLN A 2 -27.88 -0.50 33.91
CA GLN A 2 -27.35 0.76 33.33
C GLN A 2 -26.16 0.61 32.37
N VAL A 3 -25.19 -0.25 32.63
CA VAL A 3 -24.01 -0.47 31.76
C VAL A 3 -24.43 -1.09 30.43
N GLN A 4 -25.38 -2.00 30.44
CA GLN A 4 -25.88 -2.66 29.23
C GLN A 4 -26.65 -1.68 28.32
N GLU A 5 -27.46 -0.79 28.90
CA GLU A 5 -28.17 0.25 28.17
C GLU A 5 -27.19 1.29 27.55
N GLN A 6 -26.16 1.67 28.31
CA GLN A 6 -25.11 2.57 27.80
C GLN A 6 -24.31 1.93 26.62
N VAL A 7 -23.99 0.64 26.72
CA VAL A 7 -23.32 -0.08 25.63
C VAL A 7 -24.20 -0.16 24.38
N ILE A 8 -25.47 -0.51 24.55
CA ILE A 8 -26.43 -0.57 23.43
C ILE A 8 -26.60 0.81 22.77
N ALA A 9 -26.75 1.87 23.57
CA ALA A 9 -26.85 3.24 23.07
C ALA A 9 -25.58 3.68 22.34
N PHE A 10 -24.40 3.37 22.87
CA PHE A 10 -23.11 3.63 22.19
C PHE A 10 -23.00 2.89 20.86
N LEU A 11 -23.33 1.59 20.82
CA LEU A 11 -23.29 0.77 19.60
C LEU A 11 -24.28 1.27 18.55
N SER A 12 -25.50 1.66 18.95
CA SER A 12 -26.49 2.19 18.03
C SER A 12 -26.06 3.55 17.44
N ALA A 13 -25.57 4.45 18.29
CA ALA A 13 -25.09 5.77 17.88
C ALA A 13 -23.90 5.71 16.92
N ASN A 14 -23.03 4.69 17.08
CA ASN A 14 -21.81 4.52 16.30
C ASN A 14 -21.89 3.39 15.25
N SER A 15 -23.08 2.90 14.95
CA SER A 15 -23.28 1.71 14.09
C SER A 15 -22.61 1.83 12.70
N LYS A 16 -22.63 3.01 12.07
CA LYS A 16 -21.96 3.26 10.77
C LYS A 16 -20.44 3.15 10.87
N ALA A 17 -19.85 3.72 11.93
CA ALA A 17 -18.41 3.65 12.18
C ALA A 17 -17.96 2.24 12.53
N LEU A 18 -18.71 1.54 13.37
CA LEU A 18 -18.43 0.15 13.74
C LEU A 18 -18.51 -0.79 12.54
N ARG A 19 -19.52 -0.60 11.68
CA ARG A 19 -19.63 -1.36 10.43
C ARG A 19 -18.43 -1.10 9.51
N PHE A 20 -18.02 0.15 9.37
CA PHE A 20 -16.83 0.51 8.58
C PHE A 20 -15.58 -0.19 9.14
N LEU A 21 -15.32 -0.07 10.45
CA LEU A 21 -14.16 -0.69 11.10
C LEU A 21 -14.17 -2.22 10.97
N PHE A 22 -15.34 -2.84 11.16
CA PHE A 22 -15.48 -4.29 10.99
C PHE A 22 -15.18 -4.73 9.54
N LEU A 23 -15.79 -4.08 8.55
CA LEU A 23 -15.57 -4.40 7.14
C LEU A 23 -14.11 -4.12 6.72
N PHE A 24 -13.56 -3.00 7.17
CA PHE A 24 -12.15 -2.68 6.94
C PHE A 24 -11.22 -3.76 7.51
N GLY A 25 -11.39 -4.11 8.77
CA GLY A 25 -10.59 -5.15 9.43
C GLY A 25 -10.74 -6.52 8.76
N LEU A 26 -11.96 -6.88 8.35
CA LEU A 26 -12.24 -8.13 7.66
C LEU A 26 -11.54 -8.16 6.28
N ILE A 27 -11.74 -7.13 5.46
CA ILE A 27 -11.17 -7.08 4.10
C ILE A 27 -9.64 -7.02 4.18
N PHE A 28 -9.09 -6.16 5.03
CA PHE A 28 -7.64 -6.05 5.22
C PHE A 28 -7.03 -7.35 5.75
N GLY A 29 -7.69 -7.98 6.74
CA GLY A 29 -7.26 -9.27 7.29
C GLY A 29 -7.27 -10.39 6.25
N VAL A 30 -8.31 -10.45 5.40
CA VAL A 30 -8.38 -11.41 4.28
C VAL A 30 -7.25 -11.15 3.28
N CYS A 31 -7.01 -9.90 2.88
CA CYS A 31 -5.90 -9.55 1.98
C CYS A 31 -4.56 -9.98 2.59
N TYR A 32 -4.31 -9.63 3.85
CA TYR A 32 -3.07 -9.97 4.55
C TYR A 32 -2.87 -11.49 4.66
N PHE A 33 -3.92 -12.23 5.01
CA PHE A 33 -3.90 -13.68 5.06
C PHE A 33 -3.59 -14.31 3.69
N LEU A 34 -4.26 -13.85 2.63
CA LEU A 34 -4.04 -14.36 1.28
C LEU A 34 -2.63 -14.09 0.77
N ILE A 35 -2.10 -12.89 1.01
CA ILE A 35 -0.74 -12.50 0.61
C ILE A 35 0.30 -13.31 1.38
N GLY A 36 0.10 -13.49 2.70
CA GLY A 36 1.06 -14.19 3.56
C GLY A 36 1.05 -15.72 3.43
N LEU A 37 -0.14 -16.32 3.33
CA LEU A 37 -0.32 -17.77 3.49
C LEU A 37 -0.76 -18.52 2.23
N ALA A 38 -1.29 -17.83 1.19
CA ALA A 38 -1.73 -18.49 -0.03
C ALA A 38 -0.60 -18.57 -1.08
N PRO A 39 0.02 -19.74 -1.32
CA PRO A 39 1.10 -19.89 -2.29
C PRO A 39 0.72 -19.44 -3.70
N GLY A 40 -0.54 -19.69 -4.12
CA GLY A 40 -1.06 -19.28 -5.42
C GLY A 40 -1.08 -17.75 -5.60
N VAL A 41 -1.42 -16.98 -4.56
CA VAL A 41 -1.39 -15.52 -4.58
C VAL A 41 0.05 -15.01 -4.62
N ARG A 42 0.94 -15.62 -3.84
CA ARG A 42 2.37 -15.25 -3.83
C ARG A 42 3.01 -15.48 -5.19
N LEU A 43 2.80 -16.66 -5.78
CA LEU A 43 3.40 -17.03 -7.08
C LEU A 43 2.73 -16.31 -8.26
N GLY A 44 1.40 -16.14 -8.21
CA GLY A 44 0.63 -15.60 -9.33
C GLY A 44 0.50 -14.07 -9.34
N ILE A 45 0.65 -13.40 -8.21
CA ILE A 45 0.44 -11.94 -8.09
C ILE A 45 1.68 -11.25 -7.51
N VAL A 46 2.13 -11.67 -6.33
CA VAL A 46 3.20 -10.96 -5.60
C VAL A 46 4.52 -11.04 -6.35
N GLN A 47 4.97 -12.24 -6.71
CA GLN A 47 6.25 -12.42 -7.42
C GLN A 47 6.31 -11.71 -8.77
N PRO A 48 5.31 -11.83 -9.68
CA PRO A 48 5.34 -11.10 -10.95
C PRO A 48 5.37 -9.58 -10.75
N LEU A 49 4.59 -9.05 -9.80
CA LEU A 49 4.61 -7.62 -9.49
C LEU A 49 5.98 -7.18 -8.97
N THR A 50 6.56 -7.94 -8.04
CA THR A 50 7.87 -7.62 -7.46
C THR A 50 8.98 -7.68 -8.52
N ALA A 51 8.95 -8.67 -9.42
CA ALA A 51 9.88 -8.77 -10.54
C ALA A 51 9.70 -7.61 -11.54
N PHE A 52 8.45 -7.22 -11.82
CA PHE A 52 8.15 -6.04 -12.63
C PHE A 52 8.71 -4.76 -12.00
N LEU A 53 8.51 -4.56 -10.69
CA LEU A 53 9.07 -3.41 -9.96
C LEU A 53 10.60 -3.41 -10.01
N ALA A 54 11.25 -4.58 -9.84
CA ALA A 54 12.71 -4.70 -9.96
C ALA A 54 13.20 -4.27 -11.35
N SER A 55 12.51 -4.72 -12.40
CA SER A 55 12.83 -4.32 -13.79
C SER A 55 12.61 -2.81 -14.02
N ALA A 56 11.52 -2.25 -13.48
CA ALA A 56 11.22 -0.82 -13.58
C ALA A 56 12.26 0.04 -12.84
N VAL A 57 12.64 -0.35 -11.60
CA VAL A 57 13.73 0.31 -10.87
C VAL A 57 15.02 0.27 -11.67
N THR A 58 15.40 -0.93 -12.18
CA THR A 58 16.60 -1.10 -13.00
C THR A 58 16.59 -0.18 -14.24
N ALA A 59 15.46 -0.11 -14.94
CA ALA A 59 15.32 0.79 -16.10
C ALA A 59 15.53 2.25 -15.70
N ILE A 60 14.90 2.71 -14.61
CA ILE A 60 15.01 4.09 -14.14
C ILE A 60 16.44 4.43 -13.73
N ILE A 61 17.09 3.60 -12.89
CA ILE A 61 18.45 3.91 -12.42
C ILE A 61 19.47 3.84 -13.55
N ASN A 62 19.25 3.03 -14.59
CA ASN A 62 20.09 2.98 -15.78
C ASN A 62 20.00 4.27 -16.62
N LEU A 63 18.86 4.98 -16.64
CA LEU A 63 18.75 6.31 -17.24
C LEU A 63 19.71 7.32 -16.58
N PHE A 64 20.05 7.09 -15.31
CA PHE A 64 21.02 7.89 -14.56
C PHE A 64 22.44 7.26 -14.52
N GLY A 65 22.70 6.25 -15.38
CA GLY A 65 24.04 5.70 -15.59
C GLY A 65 24.50 4.63 -14.59
N ALA A 66 23.59 4.01 -13.84
CA ALA A 66 23.94 3.05 -12.78
C ALA A 66 24.49 1.70 -13.30
N ARG A 67 24.31 1.35 -14.59
CA ARG A 67 24.71 0.07 -15.21
C ARG A 67 24.24 -1.16 -14.38
N ALA A 68 22.96 -1.15 -14.01
CA ALA A 68 22.34 -2.17 -13.20
C ALA A 68 21.67 -3.23 -14.08
N TRP A 69 21.49 -4.43 -13.52
CA TRP A 69 20.72 -5.52 -14.10
C TRP A 69 19.80 -6.14 -13.05
N THR A 70 18.81 -6.89 -13.50
CA THR A 70 17.81 -7.53 -12.63
C THR A 70 18.01 -9.03 -12.62
N GLU A 71 18.02 -9.64 -11.44
CA GLU A 71 17.97 -11.09 -11.21
C GLU A 71 16.74 -11.44 -10.37
N GLY A 72 15.63 -11.77 -11.02
CA GLY A 72 14.33 -12.01 -10.34
C GLY A 72 13.82 -10.76 -9.65
N THR A 73 13.86 -10.71 -8.32
CA THR A 73 13.45 -9.58 -7.50
C THR A 73 14.61 -8.70 -7.03
N ILE A 74 15.84 -9.07 -7.41
CA ILE A 74 17.05 -8.37 -6.99
C ILE A 74 17.53 -7.44 -8.10
N VAL A 75 17.74 -6.18 -7.77
CA VAL A 75 18.41 -5.19 -8.62
C VAL A 75 19.87 -5.12 -8.21
N ARG A 76 20.78 -5.41 -9.13
CA ARG A 76 22.23 -5.41 -8.91
C ARG A 76 22.92 -4.34 -9.75
N SER A 77 23.93 -3.73 -9.17
CA SER A 77 24.89 -2.89 -9.88
C SER A 77 26.29 -3.07 -9.28
N SER A 78 27.30 -2.44 -9.87
CA SER A 78 28.66 -2.41 -9.29
C SER A 78 28.74 -1.67 -7.96
N SER A 79 27.79 -0.75 -7.70
CA SER A 79 27.83 0.12 -6.50
C SER A 79 26.98 -0.41 -5.35
N TYR A 80 25.81 -1.00 -5.64
CA TYR A 80 24.87 -1.44 -4.62
C TYR A 80 23.92 -2.53 -5.16
N SER A 81 23.37 -3.33 -4.26
CA SER A 81 22.36 -4.35 -4.57
C SER A 81 21.19 -4.21 -3.62
N ILE A 82 19.96 -4.15 -4.18
CA ILE A 82 18.74 -4.11 -3.40
C ILE A 82 17.84 -5.28 -3.77
N ASN A 83 17.30 -5.98 -2.77
CA ASN A 83 16.30 -7.02 -2.97
C ASN A 83 14.91 -6.43 -2.67
N ILE A 84 14.03 -6.46 -3.67
CA ILE A 84 12.64 -6.05 -3.52
C ILE A 84 11.85 -7.24 -2.97
N ALA A 85 11.77 -7.32 -1.64
CA ALA A 85 11.07 -8.36 -0.91
C ALA A 85 9.62 -7.95 -0.58
N MET A 86 8.85 -8.90 -0.01
CA MET A 86 7.54 -8.60 0.60
C MET A 86 7.69 -7.44 1.61
N GLY A 87 6.71 -6.56 1.63
CA GLY A 87 6.75 -5.32 2.41
C GLY A 87 7.37 -4.12 1.68
N CYS A 88 8.12 -4.38 0.58
CA CYS A 88 8.71 -3.32 -0.27
C CYS A 88 7.99 -3.18 -1.62
N ASP A 89 7.06 -4.07 -1.92
CA ASP A 89 6.33 -4.15 -3.19
C ASP A 89 5.09 -3.23 -3.26
N GLY A 90 4.77 -2.53 -2.18
CA GLY A 90 3.61 -1.64 -2.08
C GLY A 90 2.26 -2.37 -2.00
N ILE A 91 2.25 -3.71 -1.92
CA ILE A 91 1.01 -4.50 -1.84
C ILE A 91 0.29 -4.25 -0.52
N GLU A 92 1.01 -4.12 0.60
CA GLU A 92 0.41 -3.82 1.90
C GLU A 92 -0.31 -2.48 1.90
N ALA A 93 0.32 -1.43 1.35
CA ALA A 93 -0.28 -0.11 1.23
C ALA A 93 -1.49 -0.11 0.26
N SER A 94 -1.39 -0.85 -0.85
CA SER A 94 -2.50 -1.05 -1.79
C SER A 94 -3.66 -1.82 -1.14
N SER A 95 -3.37 -2.83 -0.32
CA SER A 95 -4.39 -3.61 0.41
C SER A 95 -5.08 -2.78 1.48
N LEU A 96 -4.34 -1.93 2.19
CA LEU A 96 -4.88 -0.97 3.15
C LEU A 96 -5.85 -0.01 2.46
N PHE A 97 -5.42 0.60 1.36
CA PHE A 97 -6.24 1.51 0.56
C PHE A 97 -7.48 0.82 -0.01
N LEU A 98 -7.32 -0.38 -0.57
CA LEU A 98 -8.42 -1.22 -1.06
C LEU A 98 -9.46 -1.46 0.04
N ALA A 99 -9.01 -1.88 1.23
CA ALA A 99 -9.89 -2.17 2.35
C ALA A 99 -10.65 -0.91 2.81
N CYS A 100 -9.97 0.24 2.89
CA CYS A 100 -10.60 1.52 3.20
C CYS A 100 -11.69 1.90 2.20
N VAL A 101 -11.39 1.84 0.90
CA VAL A 101 -12.33 2.20 -0.17
C VAL A 101 -13.51 1.24 -0.23
N LEU A 102 -13.28 -0.07 -0.10
CA LEU A 102 -14.36 -1.07 -0.15
C LEU A 102 -15.25 -1.03 1.09
N ALA A 103 -14.69 -0.80 2.27
CA ALA A 103 -15.44 -0.72 3.52
C ALA A 103 -16.30 0.54 3.60
N PHE A 104 -15.90 1.62 2.92
CA PHE A 104 -16.61 2.90 3.00
C PHE A 104 -17.98 2.83 2.30
N PRO A 105 -19.07 3.29 2.95
CA PRO A 105 -20.42 3.23 2.39
C PRO A 105 -20.62 4.33 1.33
N THR A 106 -20.30 4.02 0.07
CA THR A 106 -20.49 4.92 -1.08
C THR A 106 -20.87 4.11 -2.34
N SER A 107 -21.15 4.80 -3.44
CA SER A 107 -21.52 4.15 -4.71
C SER A 107 -20.36 3.31 -5.30
N TRP A 108 -20.71 2.23 -6.01
CA TRP A 108 -19.73 1.39 -6.68
C TRP A 108 -18.89 2.14 -7.71
N ARG A 109 -19.47 3.15 -8.36
CA ARG A 109 -18.73 4.01 -9.32
C ARG A 109 -17.61 4.75 -8.62
N ALA A 110 -17.88 5.38 -7.46
CA ALA A 110 -16.87 6.05 -6.67
C ALA A 110 -15.78 5.09 -6.19
N LYS A 111 -16.13 3.86 -5.77
CA LYS A 111 -15.18 2.83 -5.38
C LYS A 111 -14.26 2.42 -6.53
N LEU A 112 -14.84 2.09 -7.69
CA LEU A 112 -14.06 1.68 -8.86
C LEU A 112 -13.13 2.79 -9.35
N THR A 113 -13.59 4.04 -9.37
CA THR A 113 -12.75 5.20 -9.69
C THR A 113 -11.61 5.35 -8.70
N GLY A 114 -11.91 5.24 -7.39
CA GLY A 114 -10.89 5.31 -6.35
C GLY A 114 -9.82 4.22 -6.48
N LEU A 115 -10.25 2.98 -6.69
CA LEU A 115 -9.32 1.84 -6.85
C LEU A 115 -8.52 1.93 -8.15
N GLY A 116 -9.18 2.32 -9.26
CA GLY A 116 -8.55 2.41 -10.57
C GLY A 116 -7.50 3.52 -10.68
N ILE A 117 -7.61 4.58 -9.87
CA ILE A 117 -6.63 5.67 -9.81
C ILE A 117 -5.67 5.45 -8.64
N GLY A 118 -6.21 5.10 -7.46
CA GLY A 118 -5.44 5.07 -6.23
C GLY A 118 -4.39 3.96 -6.18
N ILE A 119 -4.74 2.73 -6.61
CA ILE A 119 -3.79 1.62 -6.57
C ILE A 119 -2.59 1.87 -7.52
N PRO A 120 -2.78 2.26 -8.79
CA PRO A 120 -1.65 2.63 -9.65
C PRO A 120 -0.80 3.79 -9.09
N LEU A 121 -1.43 4.80 -8.50
CA LEU A 121 -0.70 5.92 -7.91
C LEU A 121 0.14 5.49 -6.69
N ILE A 122 -0.38 4.60 -5.83
CA ILE A 122 0.39 4.00 -4.74
C ILE A 122 1.60 3.24 -5.27
N GLN A 123 1.46 2.50 -6.37
CA GLN A 123 2.58 1.77 -6.99
C GLN A 123 3.61 2.71 -7.61
N VAL A 124 3.20 3.84 -8.20
CA VAL A 124 4.14 4.88 -8.68
C VAL A 124 4.91 5.50 -7.50
N ILE A 125 4.24 5.83 -6.41
CA ILE A 125 4.88 6.32 -5.19
C ILE A 125 5.87 5.30 -4.63
N ASN A 126 5.47 4.02 -4.60
CA ASN A 126 6.33 2.94 -4.14
C ASN A 126 7.56 2.76 -5.05
N LEU A 127 7.38 2.86 -6.37
CA LEU A 127 8.49 2.81 -7.33
C LEU A 127 9.50 3.94 -7.10
N ALA A 128 9.02 5.18 -6.89
CA ALA A 128 9.87 6.31 -6.55
C ALA A 128 10.63 6.08 -5.22
N ARG A 129 9.96 5.48 -4.23
CA ARG A 129 10.58 5.06 -2.96
C ARG A 129 11.70 4.04 -3.18
N LEU A 130 11.48 3.01 -4.01
CA LEU A 130 12.48 1.98 -4.29
C LEU A 130 13.73 2.57 -4.96
N VAL A 131 13.54 3.49 -5.92
CA VAL A 131 14.64 4.22 -6.55
C VAL A 131 15.40 5.07 -5.53
N ALA A 132 14.68 5.78 -4.66
CA ALA A 132 15.30 6.57 -3.59
C ALA A 132 16.11 5.70 -2.62
N LEU A 133 15.59 4.52 -2.25
CA LEU A 133 16.29 3.57 -1.39
C LEU A 133 17.54 2.98 -2.04
N TYR A 134 17.51 2.73 -3.36
CA TYR A 134 18.71 2.32 -4.08
C TYR A 134 19.81 3.38 -3.97
N TYR A 135 19.49 4.66 -4.23
CA TYR A 135 20.47 5.73 -4.11
C TYR A 135 20.88 6.01 -2.66
N ALA A 136 19.98 5.84 -1.69
CA ALA A 136 20.35 5.87 -0.28
C ALA A 136 21.37 4.78 0.07
N GLY A 137 21.21 3.57 -0.49
CA GLY A 137 22.19 2.49 -0.33
C GLY A 137 23.56 2.80 -0.95
N VAL A 138 23.58 3.51 -2.09
CA VAL A 138 24.83 3.93 -2.76
C VAL A 138 25.55 5.03 -1.96
N TYR A 139 24.83 6.04 -1.49
CA TYR A 139 25.43 7.23 -0.90
C TYR A 139 25.46 7.24 0.62
N LEU A 140 24.56 6.52 1.28
CA LEU A 140 24.35 6.50 2.73
C LEU A 140 24.22 5.08 3.27
N PRO A 141 25.18 4.16 3.02
CA PRO A 141 25.05 2.74 3.34
C PRO A 141 24.85 2.47 4.85
N SER A 142 25.37 3.33 5.70
CA SER A 142 25.27 3.16 7.17
C SER A 142 23.86 3.42 7.74
N VAL A 143 23.01 4.16 7.03
CA VAL A 143 21.68 4.57 7.51
C VAL A 143 20.53 3.99 6.66
N VAL A 144 20.85 3.33 5.53
CA VAL A 144 19.85 2.86 4.58
C VAL A 144 18.85 1.88 5.20
N GLU A 145 19.28 1.02 6.11
CA GLU A 145 18.40 0.05 6.78
C GLU A 145 17.36 0.76 7.66
N GLY A 146 17.78 1.74 8.45
CA GLY A 146 16.87 2.58 9.23
C GLY A 146 15.92 3.42 8.35
N LEU A 147 16.43 3.98 7.25
CA LEU A 147 15.62 4.69 6.28
C LEU A 147 14.58 3.77 5.63
N HIS A 148 14.98 2.55 5.29
CA HIS A 148 14.09 1.56 4.69
C HIS A 148 12.95 1.16 5.61
N VAL A 149 13.25 0.76 6.85
CA VAL A 149 12.26 0.21 7.78
C VAL A 149 11.35 1.28 8.36
N TYR A 150 11.92 2.39 8.84
CA TYR A 150 11.13 3.37 9.59
C TYR A 150 10.61 4.53 8.73
N VAL A 151 11.47 5.13 7.94
CA VAL A 151 11.11 6.37 7.22
C VAL A 151 10.31 6.05 5.96
N ALA A 152 10.86 5.20 5.10
CA ALA A 152 10.27 4.95 3.79
C ALA A 152 8.92 4.24 3.88
N GLN A 153 8.74 3.29 4.82
CA GLN A 153 7.46 2.62 5.04
C GLN A 153 6.41 3.57 5.60
N THR A 154 6.79 4.41 6.57
CA THR A 154 5.89 5.42 7.16
C THR A 154 5.39 6.40 6.11
N ILE A 155 6.27 6.88 5.23
CA ILE A 155 5.89 7.80 4.14
C ILE A 155 4.85 7.18 3.22
N VAL A 156 5.01 5.93 2.80
CA VAL A 156 4.04 5.27 1.90
C VAL A 156 2.68 5.09 2.58
N ILE A 157 2.66 4.74 3.87
CA ILE A 157 1.41 4.62 4.64
C ILE A 157 0.72 5.99 4.76
N LEU A 158 1.46 7.05 5.09
CA LEU A 158 0.91 8.40 5.21
C LEU A 158 0.36 8.91 3.87
N LEU A 159 1.10 8.70 2.76
CA LEU A 159 0.64 9.08 1.43
C LEU A 159 -0.60 8.28 0.99
N SER A 160 -0.65 6.98 1.29
CA SER A 160 -1.84 6.15 1.00
C SER A 160 -3.06 6.60 1.81
N THR A 161 -2.84 6.99 3.08
CA THR A 161 -3.90 7.56 3.93
C THR A 161 -4.36 8.92 3.40
N GLY A 162 -3.44 9.79 3.01
CA GLY A 162 -3.73 11.07 2.38
C GLY A 162 -4.54 10.91 1.08
N LEU A 163 -4.16 9.92 0.27
CA LEU A 163 -4.88 9.58 -0.96
C LEU A 163 -6.31 9.09 -0.67
N PHE A 164 -6.51 8.32 0.40
CA PHE A 164 -7.84 7.90 0.83
C PHE A 164 -8.69 9.11 1.27
N ILE A 165 -8.13 10.04 2.04
CA ILE A 165 -8.81 11.27 2.46
C ILE A 165 -9.19 12.11 1.23
N PHE A 166 -8.26 12.30 0.28
CA PHE A 166 -8.51 13.01 -0.97
C PHE A 166 -9.65 12.36 -1.78
N TRP A 167 -9.64 11.02 -1.88
CA TRP A 167 -10.71 10.27 -2.53
C TRP A 167 -12.06 10.47 -1.84
N LEU A 168 -12.10 10.46 -0.51
CA LEU A 168 -13.32 10.71 0.27
C LEU A 168 -13.91 12.10 -0.04
N GLU A 169 -13.05 13.11 -0.10
CA GLU A 169 -13.49 14.48 -0.34
C GLU A 169 -13.99 14.70 -1.77
N ARG A 170 -13.34 14.05 -2.74
CA ARG A 170 -13.58 14.31 -4.15
C ARG A 170 -14.65 13.43 -4.77
N PHE A 171 -14.73 12.17 -4.39
CA PHE A 171 -15.54 11.15 -5.05
C PHE A 171 -16.60 10.50 -4.17
N ALA A 172 -16.46 10.53 -2.85
CA ALA A 172 -17.43 9.94 -1.93
C ALA A 172 -18.44 10.94 -1.37
N THR A 173 -18.63 12.07 -2.04
CA THR A 173 -19.48 13.20 -1.58
C THR A 173 -20.96 12.87 -1.44
N GLU A 174 -21.47 11.83 -2.11
CA GLU A 174 -22.87 11.38 -1.98
C GLU A 174 -23.22 10.95 -0.54
N TYR A 175 -22.23 10.49 0.22
CA TYR A 175 -22.42 10.10 1.64
C TYR A 175 -22.64 11.31 2.57
N ARG A 176 -22.18 12.50 2.21
CA ARG A 176 -22.35 13.74 3.01
C ARG A 176 -23.77 14.32 2.93
N ARG A 177 -24.55 13.92 1.93
CA ARG A 177 -25.91 14.44 1.66
C ARG A 177 -27.03 13.54 2.17
N ALA A 178 -26.71 12.37 2.68
CA ALA A 178 -27.62 11.39 3.29
C ALA A 178 -27.45 11.31 4.81
#